data_e3e49fd9f8c5076a5f42043ecf36f976
#
_entry.id   e3e49fd9f8c5076a5f42043ecf36f976
#
_cell.length_a   1.000
_cell.length_b   1.000
_cell.length_c   1.000
_cell.angle_alpha   90.00
_cell.angle_beta   90.00
_cell.angle_gamma   90.00
#
_symmetry.space_group_name_H-M   'P 1'
#
loop_
_entity.id
_entity.type
_entity.pdbx_description
1 polymer ?
#
loop_
_entity_poly.entity_id
_entity_poly.type
_entity_poly.pdbx_seq_one_letter_code
_entity_poly.pdbx_strand_id
1 'polypeptide(L)'
;YEIHERLVGSEMCIRARLWDNTDFSKEQYGKIAAEYANNKYQYVRVTLTQLPLHKESRVEVWPAIGEVKVLGEEVIDPEEEKKIVLTEKGQNIDIDLAYSQPVTVSSSKDGENVTDRNANTTWAPDADDANPSLTIGLDREYNIENFSVDFDGEAAPYKVLVNTSEGWVEAGSCDSKDSGNVVSVSKNEITGIKFEFEKGMTAKVAEVHFDGVDAKVKHHKRILVMAPHEDDEMLMAGGVMNRAVANGDEVYVVYATNGDFNGVGHGKTRISDTVNALNTIGVPTEHLYFLGYADNGGMGVGAFTTAFTDSFVYNLYISEDDKLLSSRNGVTETYGNENVRNDYHYLTTGEHASYTRANFLADVKSVMESVDPTDVYMTSRYDMHYDHAYFGLFGIEAIKDIQLENEKFQPTVHEAIIHSHMTDEVYPKDQGNYGWNHELDTYLGAWQHLDGLEEKTMLNWSERENVLTPYSMRQGPFKYNLKDKALREYTTEYYNWIASFSKVNEVFYKHETNSIGLFADITASSENSSDSRWDDQSAVKAVDGIA
;
A
#
# COMPACT_ATOMS: atom_id res chain seq x y z
N TYR A 1 -26.61 -17.80 8.05
CA TYR A 1 -26.36 -16.35 8.01
C TYR A 1 -27.50 -15.66 7.29
N GLU A 2 -28.00 -14.59 7.86
CA GLU A 2 -29.08 -13.80 7.27
C GLU A 2 -28.53 -12.40 6.98
N ILE A 3 -28.56 -11.98 5.73
CA ILE A 3 -28.11 -10.64 5.32
C ILE A 3 -29.36 -9.78 5.13
N HIS A 4 -29.42 -8.66 5.81
CA HIS A 4 -30.52 -7.70 5.73
C HIS A 4 -30.06 -6.43 5.03
N GLU A 5 -30.87 -5.94 4.11
CA GLU A 5 -30.61 -4.77 3.29
C GLU A 5 -31.47 -3.59 3.67
N ARG A 6 -30.95 -2.38 3.46
CA ARG A 6 -31.73 -1.16 3.55
C ARG A 6 -31.47 -0.28 2.34
N LEU A 7 -32.50 0.03 1.59
CA LEU A 7 -32.45 0.96 0.46
C LEU A 7 -32.56 2.40 0.95
N VAL A 8 -31.71 3.29 0.45
CA VAL A 8 -31.78 4.74 0.67
C VAL A 8 -32.67 5.35 -0.40
N GLY A 9 -33.67 6.11 0.01
CA GLY A 9 -34.52 6.93 -0.86
C GLY A 9 -35.91 6.41 -1.19
N SER A 10 -36.34 5.28 -0.60
CA SER A 10 -37.76 4.87 -0.61
C SER A 10 -38.15 4.29 0.75
N GLU A 11 -39.38 4.51 1.18
CA GLU A 11 -39.91 4.08 2.48
C GLU A 11 -40.06 2.55 2.65
N MET A 12 -39.50 1.74 1.76
CA MET A 12 -39.57 0.29 1.84
C MET A 12 -38.23 -0.34 2.21
N CYS A 13 -38.13 -0.81 3.43
CA CYS A 13 -37.08 -1.74 3.85
C CYS A 13 -37.34 -3.11 3.19
N ILE A 14 -36.62 -3.46 2.17
CA ILE A 14 -36.61 -4.81 1.63
C ILE A 14 -35.60 -5.62 2.45
N ARG A 15 -36.11 -6.62 3.21
CA ARG A 15 -35.27 -7.60 3.89
C ARG A 15 -35.21 -8.83 3.00
N ALA A 16 -34.06 -9.09 2.42
CA ALA A 16 -33.83 -10.29 1.65
C ALA A 16 -32.77 -11.16 2.34
N ARG A 17 -32.99 -12.47 2.39
CA ARG A 17 -31.96 -13.43 2.75
C ARG A 17 -31.17 -13.71 1.48
N LEU A 18 -29.95 -13.20 1.42
CA LEU A 18 -29.07 -13.34 0.25
C LEU A 18 -28.34 -14.68 0.25
N TRP A 19 -28.04 -15.20 1.44
CA TRP A 19 -27.29 -16.44 1.58
C TRP A 19 -27.56 -17.09 2.93
N ASP A 20 -27.58 -18.42 2.95
CA ASP A 20 -27.75 -19.23 4.15
C ASP A 20 -26.74 -20.37 4.12
N ASN A 21 -25.80 -20.39 5.06
CA ASN A 21 -24.86 -21.45 5.23
C ASN A 21 -24.97 -22.05 6.63
N THR A 22 -25.38 -23.29 6.71
CA THR A 22 -25.56 -24.05 7.97
C THR A 22 -24.53 -25.18 8.12
N ASP A 23 -23.63 -25.37 7.15
CA ASP A 23 -22.58 -26.39 7.24
C ASP A 23 -21.26 -25.79 7.75
N PHE A 24 -21.01 -25.94 9.04
CA PHE A 24 -19.79 -25.52 9.72
C PHE A 24 -18.71 -26.59 9.78
N SER A 25 -18.79 -27.63 8.97
CA SER A 25 -17.85 -28.74 9.00
C SER A 25 -16.50 -28.43 8.33
N LYS A 26 -16.39 -27.28 7.64
CA LYS A 26 -15.18 -26.84 6.92
C LYS A 26 -15.00 -25.34 7.07
N GLU A 27 -13.77 -24.88 7.00
CA GLU A 27 -13.49 -23.47 6.71
C GLU A 27 -14.21 -23.06 5.44
N GLN A 28 -15.01 -22.01 5.52
CA GLN A 28 -15.84 -21.62 4.40
C GLN A 28 -15.57 -20.16 4.04
N TYR A 29 -15.03 -20.01 2.87
CA TYR A 29 -15.04 -18.74 2.17
C TYR A 29 -16.35 -18.65 1.36
N GLY A 30 -17.35 -17.98 1.92
CA GLY A 30 -18.62 -17.79 1.23
C GLY A 30 -18.54 -16.62 0.27
N LYS A 31 -18.56 -16.88 -1.03
CA LYS A 31 -18.78 -15.83 -2.03
C LYS A 31 -20.27 -15.88 -2.43
N ILE A 32 -21.00 -14.79 -2.16
CA ILE A 32 -22.37 -14.64 -2.64
C ILE A 32 -22.31 -14.20 -4.09
N ALA A 33 -22.91 -15.00 -4.97
CA ALA A 33 -22.81 -14.84 -6.40
C ALA A 33 -23.69 -13.70 -6.96
N ALA A 34 -23.42 -13.37 -8.19
CA ALA A 34 -23.88 -12.28 -9.05
C ALA A 34 -25.40 -12.03 -9.18
N GLU A 35 -26.27 -12.80 -8.54
CA GLU A 35 -27.73 -12.62 -8.62
C GLU A 35 -28.21 -11.27 -8.07
N TYR A 36 -27.35 -10.59 -7.28
CA TYR A 36 -27.64 -9.33 -6.62
C TYR A 36 -26.86 -8.14 -7.17
N ALA A 37 -26.04 -8.36 -8.20
CA ALA A 37 -25.12 -7.39 -8.77
C ALA A 37 -25.77 -6.10 -9.32
N ASN A 38 -27.06 -6.08 -9.52
CA ASN A 38 -27.78 -4.93 -10.11
C ASN A 38 -28.61 -4.13 -9.10
N ASN A 39 -28.47 -4.41 -7.81
CA ASN A 39 -29.24 -3.74 -6.77
C ASN A 39 -28.35 -2.74 -6.03
N LYS A 40 -28.89 -1.59 -5.68
CA LYS A 40 -28.20 -0.59 -4.85
C LYS A 40 -28.51 -0.86 -3.38
N TYR A 41 -27.45 -1.05 -2.58
CA TYR A 41 -27.56 -1.30 -1.14
C TYR A 41 -26.73 -0.25 -0.39
N GLN A 42 -27.25 0.21 0.73
CA GLN A 42 -26.52 1.12 1.61
C GLN A 42 -25.93 0.40 2.83
N TYR A 43 -26.58 -0.67 3.28
CA TYR A 43 -26.14 -1.41 4.47
C TYR A 43 -26.22 -2.91 4.23
N VAL A 44 -25.22 -3.64 4.71
CA VAL A 44 -25.17 -5.10 4.73
C VAL A 44 -25.07 -5.55 6.18
N ARG A 45 -25.94 -6.46 6.61
CA ARG A 45 -25.89 -7.07 7.93
C ARG A 45 -25.60 -8.55 7.82
N VAL A 46 -24.54 -9.00 8.46
CA VAL A 46 -24.21 -10.42 8.65
C VAL A 46 -24.72 -10.83 10.04
N THR A 47 -25.62 -11.79 10.10
CA THR A 47 -26.16 -12.29 11.37
C THR A 47 -25.81 -13.76 11.53
N LEU A 48 -25.07 -14.09 12.60
CA LEU A 48 -24.80 -15.46 13.00
C LEU A 48 -25.99 -15.98 13.81
N THR A 49 -26.74 -16.92 13.25
CA THR A 49 -27.95 -17.45 13.88
C THR A 49 -27.67 -18.71 14.71
N GLN A 50 -26.52 -19.34 14.51
CA GLN A 50 -26.12 -20.53 15.25
C GLN A 50 -24.58 -20.58 15.34
N LEU A 51 -24.08 -20.79 16.54
CA LEU A 51 -22.65 -20.99 16.78
C LEU A 51 -22.30 -22.47 16.68
N PRO A 52 -21.12 -22.81 16.09
CA PRO A 52 -20.66 -24.19 16.08
C PRO A 52 -20.31 -24.66 17.48
N LEU A 53 -20.53 -25.95 17.76
CA LEU A 53 -20.10 -26.60 19.00
C LEU A 53 -18.72 -27.25 18.79
N HIS A 54 -17.82 -27.07 19.73
CA HIS A 54 -16.56 -27.78 19.72
C HIS A 54 -16.80 -29.29 19.79
N LYS A 55 -16.20 -30.05 18.87
CA LYS A 55 -16.48 -31.49 18.69
C LYS A 55 -16.25 -32.34 19.94
N GLU A 56 -15.27 -31.98 20.76
CA GLU A 56 -14.87 -32.74 21.93
C GLU A 56 -15.49 -32.24 23.24
N SER A 57 -15.63 -30.95 23.42
CA SER A 57 -16.10 -30.36 24.67
C SER A 57 -17.59 -30.03 24.70
N ARG A 58 -18.27 -30.02 23.55
CA ARG A 58 -19.65 -29.56 23.36
C ARG A 58 -19.92 -28.13 23.87
N VAL A 59 -18.87 -27.35 24.02
CA VAL A 59 -18.96 -25.93 24.36
C VAL A 59 -19.08 -25.14 23.08
N GLU A 60 -19.93 -24.13 23.08
CA GLU A 60 -19.99 -23.19 21.95
C GLU A 60 -18.62 -22.56 21.71
N VAL A 61 -18.15 -22.62 20.48
CA VAL A 61 -16.92 -21.95 20.07
C VAL A 61 -17.27 -20.58 19.50
N TRP A 62 -16.43 -19.62 19.81
CA TRP A 62 -16.55 -18.28 19.30
C TRP A 62 -16.31 -18.30 17.78
N PRO A 63 -17.22 -17.76 16.95
CA PRO A 63 -16.96 -17.64 15.54
C PRO A 63 -15.90 -16.55 15.33
N ALA A 64 -14.91 -16.84 14.57
CA ALA A 64 -14.01 -15.83 14.01
C ALA A 64 -14.50 -15.51 12.58
N ILE A 65 -14.71 -14.24 12.30
CA ILE A 65 -14.92 -13.72 10.96
C ILE A 65 -13.62 -13.01 10.60
N GLY A 66 -12.85 -13.55 9.66
CA GLY A 66 -11.59 -12.97 9.22
C GLY A 66 -11.83 -11.66 8.47
N GLU A 67 -12.71 -11.68 7.47
CA GLU A 67 -13.04 -10.50 6.69
C GLU A 67 -14.45 -10.60 6.09
N VAL A 68 -15.11 -9.45 5.93
CA VAL A 68 -16.34 -9.30 5.14
C VAL A 68 -16.04 -8.33 4.01
N LYS A 69 -15.88 -8.87 2.79
CA LYS A 69 -15.77 -8.06 1.56
C LYS A 69 -17.14 -7.92 0.90
N VAL A 70 -17.55 -6.70 0.67
CA VAL A 70 -18.74 -6.37 -0.13
C VAL A 70 -18.26 -5.61 -1.35
N LEU A 71 -18.25 -6.28 -2.49
CA LEU A 71 -17.76 -5.73 -3.76
C LEU A 71 -18.95 -5.17 -4.54
N GLY A 72 -18.84 -3.94 -5.00
CA GLY A 72 -19.74 -3.31 -5.95
C GLY A 72 -19.04 -3.10 -7.29
N GLU A 73 -19.78 -3.16 -8.39
CA GLU A 73 -19.28 -2.71 -9.67
C GLU A 73 -19.49 -1.20 -9.78
N GLU A 74 -18.43 -0.49 -10.12
CA GLU A 74 -18.51 0.93 -10.46
C GLU A 74 -19.30 1.07 -11.77
N VAL A 75 -20.33 1.91 -11.75
CA VAL A 75 -20.95 2.36 -13.00
C VAL A 75 -20.09 3.49 -13.53
N ILE A 76 -19.10 3.15 -14.34
CA ILE A 76 -18.25 4.14 -15.03
C ILE A 76 -19.16 5.00 -15.91
N ASP A 77 -19.13 6.32 -15.71
CA ASP A 77 -19.82 7.25 -16.59
C ASP A 77 -19.17 7.16 -17.99
N PRO A 78 -19.93 6.83 -19.05
CA PRO A 78 -19.39 6.75 -20.40
C PRO A 78 -18.73 8.06 -20.88
N GLU A 79 -19.00 9.19 -20.24
CA GLU A 79 -18.33 10.48 -20.55
C GLU A 79 -16.97 10.61 -19.83
N GLU A 80 -16.73 9.90 -18.72
CA GLU A 80 -15.39 9.84 -18.09
C GLU A 80 -14.46 8.88 -18.85
N GLU A 81 -15.00 7.82 -19.43
CA GLU A 81 -14.23 6.91 -20.30
C GLU A 81 -13.59 7.63 -21.49
N LYS A 82 -14.16 8.77 -21.92
CA LYS A 82 -13.62 9.58 -23.04
C LYS A 82 -12.42 10.45 -22.64
N LYS A 83 -12.07 10.54 -21.36
CA LYS A 83 -10.89 11.28 -20.87
C LYS A 83 -9.61 10.45 -20.88
N ILE A 84 -9.57 9.32 -21.58
CA ILE A 84 -8.38 8.48 -21.73
C ILE A 84 -7.28 9.30 -22.40
N VAL A 85 -6.25 9.64 -21.67
CA VAL A 85 -5.02 10.22 -22.21
C VAL A 85 -4.02 9.07 -22.37
N LEU A 86 -3.72 8.71 -23.60
CA LEU A 86 -2.68 7.75 -23.91
C LEU A 86 -1.32 8.44 -23.79
N THR A 87 -0.47 7.99 -22.90
CA THR A 87 0.94 8.35 -22.95
C THR A 87 1.60 7.63 -24.13
N GLU A 88 2.51 8.32 -24.81
CA GLU A 88 3.06 7.77 -26.06
C GLU A 88 4.10 6.69 -25.84
N LYS A 89 4.68 6.56 -24.65
CA LYS A 89 5.86 5.73 -24.45
C LYS A 89 6.02 5.24 -23.01
N GLY A 90 6.13 3.92 -22.86
CA GLY A 90 6.54 3.31 -21.61
C GLY A 90 8.02 3.60 -21.27
N GLN A 91 8.40 3.42 -20.02
CA GLN A 91 9.79 3.56 -19.58
C GLN A 91 10.53 2.24 -19.77
N ASN A 92 11.78 2.32 -20.25
CA ASN A 92 12.67 1.18 -20.23
C ASN A 92 13.03 0.80 -18.79
N ILE A 93 13.01 -0.48 -18.52
CA ILE A 93 13.35 -1.03 -17.22
C ILE A 93 14.58 -1.92 -17.39
N ASP A 94 15.71 -1.44 -16.87
CA ASP A 94 17.00 -2.14 -16.92
C ASP A 94 17.18 -3.14 -15.78
N ILE A 95 16.11 -3.69 -15.30
CA ILE A 95 16.12 -4.70 -14.26
C ILE A 95 15.04 -5.74 -14.59
N ASP A 96 15.35 -6.98 -14.25
CA ASP A 96 14.40 -8.07 -14.31
C ASP A 96 13.13 -7.71 -13.54
N LEU A 97 12.00 -7.71 -14.22
CA LEU A 97 10.70 -7.36 -13.65
C LEU A 97 10.21 -8.40 -12.63
N ALA A 98 10.77 -9.62 -12.65
CA ALA A 98 10.46 -10.65 -11.65
C ALA A 98 11.07 -10.33 -10.27
N TYR A 99 12.13 -9.55 -10.23
CA TYR A 99 12.90 -9.32 -9.01
C TYR A 99 12.05 -8.78 -7.85
N SER A 100 12.09 -9.51 -6.73
CA SER A 100 11.37 -9.18 -5.49
C SER A 100 9.84 -9.15 -5.60
N GLN A 101 9.27 -9.66 -6.70
CA GLN A 101 7.83 -9.78 -6.83
C GLN A 101 7.27 -10.88 -5.91
N PRO A 102 6.08 -10.69 -5.34
CA PRO A 102 5.40 -11.75 -4.61
C PRO A 102 4.99 -12.88 -5.55
N VAL A 103 5.16 -14.12 -5.09
CA VAL A 103 4.91 -15.34 -5.88
C VAL A 103 3.86 -16.20 -5.19
N THR A 104 2.78 -16.50 -5.90
CA THR A 104 1.81 -17.51 -5.49
C THR A 104 2.15 -18.84 -6.15
N VAL A 105 2.26 -19.90 -5.35
CA VAL A 105 2.60 -21.25 -5.80
C VAL A 105 1.40 -22.20 -5.71
N SER A 106 1.36 -23.20 -6.58
CA SER A 106 0.31 -24.24 -6.56
C SER A 106 0.40 -25.17 -5.37
N SER A 107 1.62 -25.42 -4.89
CA SER A 107 1.90 -26.29 -3.76
C SER A 107 3.26 -25.96 -3.14
N SER A 108 3.56 -26.56 -1.99
CA SER A 108 4.77 -26.24 -1.24
C SER A 108 4.72 -24.82 -0.63
N LYS A 109 5.87 -24.32 -0.21
CA LYS A 109 6.09 -22.95 0.29
C LYS A 109 7.30 -22.37 -0.43
N ASP A 110 7.77 -21.24 0.03
CA ASP A 110 9.02 -20.66 -0.46
C ASP A 110 8.97 -20.25 -1.95
N GLY A 111 7.79 -19.88 -2.46
CA GLY A 111 7.64 -19.39 -3.82
C GLY A 111 8.51 -18.18 -4.12
N GLU A 112 8.78 -17.33 -3.15
CA GLU A 112 9.61 -16.13 -3.31
C GLU A 112 11.09 -16.42 -3.58
N ASN A 113 11.54 -17.66 -3.33
CA ASN A 113 12.88 -18.10 -3.70
C ASN A 113 13.17 -17.98 -5.20
N VAL A 114 12.14 -17.92 -6.03
CA VAL A 114 12.33 -17.82 -7.49
C VAL A 114 12.41 -16.39 -8.01
N THR A 115 12.37 -15.40 -7.12
CA THR A 115 12.48 -13.96 -7.45
C THR A 115 13.44 -13.20 -6.55
N ASP A 116 14.21 -13.90 -5.71
CA ASP A 116 15.08 -13.30 -4.69
C ASP A 116 16.51 -13.00 -5.16
N ARG A 117 16.88 -13.37 -6.39
CA ARG A 117 18.23 -13.28 -6.96
C ARG A 117 19.28 -14.11 -6.21
N ASN A 118 18.90 -15.21 -5.64
CA ASN A 118 19.79 -16.11 -4.94
C ASN A 118 19.71 -17.52 -5.53
N ALA A 119 20.57 -17.83 -6.46
CA ALA A 119 20.60 -19.14 -7.13
C ALA A 119 20.80 -20.35 -6.18
N ASN A 120 21.00 -20.15 -4.88
CA ASN A 120 21.11 -21.22 -3.89
C ASN A 120 19.76 -21.52 -3.19
N THR A 121 18.75 -20.67 -3.38
CA THR A 121 17.38 -20.90 -2.95
C THR A 121 16.58 -21.46 -4.10
N THR A 122 15.56 -22.28 -3.81
CA THR A 122 14.79 -22.92 -4.87
C THR A 122 13.35 -23.15 -4.43
N TRP A 123 12.45 -23.27 -5.39
CA TRP A 123 11.12 -23.82 -5.22
C TRP A 123 10.99 -25.14 -5.98
N ALA A 124 10.28 -26.09 -5.40
CA ALA A 124 9.84 -27.32 -6.05
C ALA A 124 8.41 -27.66 -5.62
N PRO A 125 7.55 -28.14 -6.53
CA PRO A 125 6.19 -28.52 -6.17
C PRO A 125 6.17 -29.78 -5.31
N ASP A 126 5.08 -29.98 -4.58
CA ASP A 126 4.83 -31.25 -3.90
C ASP A 126 4.66 -32.39 -4.92
N ALA A 127 5.09 -33.60 -4.56
CA ALA A 127 5.10 -34.74 -5.50
C ALA A 127 3.72 -35.15 -6.03
N ASP A 128 2.66 -34.79 -5.35
CA ASP A 128 1.27 -35.05 -5.70
C ASP A 128 0.56 -33.84 -6.35
N ASP A 129 1.26 -32.73 -6.55
CA ASP A 129 0.71 -31.57 -7.24
C ASP A 129 0.27 -31.96 -8.66
N ALA A 130 -1.01 -31.75 -8.93
CA ALA A 130 -1.58 -32.10 -10.21
C ALA A 130 -1.29 -31.08 -11.31
N ASN A 131 -1.02 -29.84 -10.94
CA ASN A 131 -0.82 -28.70 -11.83
C ASN A 131 0.22 -27.73 -11.27
N PRO A 132 1.51 -28.13 -11.23
CA PRO A 132 2.56 -27.30 -10.68
C PRO A 132 2.65 -25.95 -11.36
N SER A 133 2.64 -24.87 -10.61
CA SER A 133 2.71 -23.52 -11.18
C SER A 133 3.21 -22.45 -10.21
N LEU A 134 3.78 -21.41 -10.80
CA LEU A 134 4.21 -20.17 -10.16
C LEU A 134 3.41 -19.02 -10.78
N THR A 135 2.80 -18.17 -9.98
CA THR A 135 2.05 -17.01 -10.45
C THR A 135 2.60 -15.75 -9.80
N ILE A 136 2.89 -14.75 -10.62
CA ILE A 136 3.42 -13.45 -10.23
C ILE A 136 2.43 -12.38 -10.69
N GLY A 137 1.91 -11.58 -9.76
CA GLY A 137 1.15 -10.37 -10.07
C GLY A 137 2.10 -9.20 -10.29
N LEU A 138 1.76 -8.31 -11.19
CA LEU A 138 2.54 -7.11 -11.46
C LEU A 138 1.82 -5.88 -10.91
N ASP A 139 2.60 -4.88 -10.50
CA ASP A 139 2.12 -3.62 -9.93
C ASP A 139 1.36 -2.74 -10.95
N ARG A 140 1.56 -3.01 -12.23
CA ARG A 140 0.94 -2.28 -13.36
C ARG A 140 0.96 -3.11 -14.64
N GLU A 141 0.52 -2.51 -15.73
CA GLU A 141 0.62 -3.10 -17.05
C GLU A 141 2.02 -2.94 -17.66
N TYR A 142 2.57 -4.03 -18.19
CA TYR A 142 3.86 -4.05 -18.86
C TYR A 142 3.74 -4.68 -20.27
N ASN A 143 4.61 -4.23 -21.15
CA ASN A 143 4.87 -4.91 -22.43
C ASN A 143 6.08 -5.81 -22.22
N ILE A 144 5.88 -7.12 -22.24
CA ILE A 144 6.90 -8.13 -21.93
C ILE A 144 7.45 -8.73 -23.24
N GLU A 145 8.77 -8.91 -23.28
CA GLU A 145 9.45 -9.41 -24.46
C GLU A 145 10.04 -10.81 -24.30
N ASN A 146 10.55 -11.13 -23.10
CA ASN A 146 11.25 -12.40 -22.87
C ASN A 146 10.88 -12.98 -21.50
N PHE A 147 10.90 -14.31 -21.45
CA PHE A 147 10.78 -15.09 -20.22
C PHE A 147 11.87 -16.14 -20.16
N SER A 148 12.43 -16.42 -18.99
CA SER A 148 13.32 -17.55 -18.77
C SER A 148 13.17 -18.13 -17.37
N VAL A 149 13.58 -19.38 -17.21
CA VAL A 149 13.57 -20.10 -15.94
C VAL A 149 14.93 -20.75 -15.72
N ASP A 150 15.56 -20.43 -14.61
CA ASP A 150 16.79 -21.07 -14.16
C ASP A 150 16.48 -22.19 -13.19
N PHE A 151 17.12 -23.35 -13.39
CA PHE A 151 16.91 -24.54 -12.58
C PHE A 151 18.18 -24.92 -11.81
N ASP A 152 18.01 -25.39 -10.58
CA ASP A 152 19.07 -26.07 -9.84
C ASP A 152 19.13 -27.54 -10.29
N GLY A 153 20.01 -27.84 -11.24
CA GLY A 153 20.22 -29.14 -11.81
C GLY A 153 19.47 -29.37 -13.14
N GLU A 154 18.74 -30.49 -13.25
CA GLU A 154 18.05 -30.86 -14.51
C GLU A 154 16.82 -29.97 -14.70
N ALA A 155 16.72 -29.33 -15.86
CA ALA A 155 15.60 -28.47 -16.22
C ALA A 155 14.34 -29.26 -16.60
N ALA A 156 13.19 -28.62 -16.46
CA ALA A 156 11.89 -29.17 -16.87
C ALA A 156 11.26 -28.29 -17.97
N PRO A 157 10.47 -28.86 -18.87
CA PRO A 157 9.63 -28.11 -19.78
C PRO A 157 8.61 -27.24 -19.02
N TYR A 158 8.29 -26.08 -19.58
CA TYR A 158 7.31 -25.18 -18.98
C TYR A 158 6.53 -24.40 -20.02
N LYS A 159 5.37 -23.91 -19.63
CA LYS A 159 4.56 -22.95 -20.37
C LYS A 159 4.49 -21.63 -19.63
N VAL A 160 4.41 -20.55 -20.41
CA VAL A 160 4.18 -19.21 -19.88
C VAL A 160 2.79 -18.74 -20.30
N LEU A 161 1.97 -18.38 -19.33
CA LEU A 161 0.72 -17.67 -19.53
C LEU A 161 0.88 -16.25 -19.01
N VAL A 162 0.18 -15.33 -19.65
CA VAL A 162 0.14 -13.92 -19.23
C VAL A 162 -1.30 -13.49 -19.01
N ASN A 163 -1.50 -12.66 -18.01
CA ASN A 163 -2.79 -12.07 -17.70
C ASN A 163 -2.94 -10.74 -18.44
N THR A 164 -3.97 -10.65 -19.27
CA THR A 164 -4.32 -9.48 -20.06
C THR A 164 -5.77 -9.08 -19.74
N SER A 165 -6.29 -8.03 -20.37
CA SER A 165 -7.70 -7.65 -20.27
C SER A 165 -8.68 -8.78 -20.70
N GLU A 166 -8.21 -9.75 -21.50
CA GLU A 166 -8.98 -10.93 -21.90
C GLU A 166 -8.81 -12.12 -20.94
N GLY A 167 -8.08 -11.94 -19.84
CA GLY A 167 -7.72 -12.99 -18.89
C GLY A 167 -6.41 -13.70 -19.25
N TRP A 168 -6.23 -14.90 -18.69
CA TRP A 168 -5.01 -15.69 -18.89
C TRP A 168 -4.94 -16.27 -20.30
N VAL A 169 -3.88 -15.93 -21.03
CA VAL A 169 -3.60 -16.44 -22.38
C VAL A 169 -2.20 -17.04 -22.46
N GLU A 170 -2.01 -18.11 -23.22
CA GLU A 170 -0.68 -18.71 -23.41
C GLU A 170 0.19 -17.75 -24.21
N ALA A 171 1.36 -17.44 -23.67
CA ALA A 171 2.36 -16.60 -24.30
C ALA A 171 3.39 -17.43 -25.07
N GLY A 172 3.77 -18.58 -24.56
CA GLY A 172 4.70 -19.48 -25.19
C GLY A 172 5.06 -20.67 -24.31
N SER A 173 5.94 -21.53 -24.80
CA SER A 173 6.43 -22.71 -24.08
C SER A 173 7.89 -22.96 -24.35
N CYS A 174 8.56 -23.61 -23.41
CA CYS A 174 9.91 -24.12 -23.55
C CYS A 174 9.87 -25.65 -23.35
N ASP A 175 10.17 -26.39 -24.42
CA ASP A 175 10.20 -27.85 -24.39
C ASP A 175 11.62 -28.39 -24.10
N SER A 176 12.61 -27.50 -24.03
CA SER A 176 14.00 -27.85 -23.75
C SER A 176 14.19 -28.18 -22.26
N LYS A 177 15.13 -29.05 -22.02
CA LYS A 177 15.58 -29.40 -20.66
C LYS A 177 16.87 -28.68 -20.27
N ASP A 178 17.23 -27.62 -20.99
CA ASP A 178 18.39 -26.80 -20.67
C ASP A 178 17.95 -25.60 -19.83
N SER A 179 18.61 -25.36 -18.74
CA SER A 179 18.43 -24.17 -17.89
C SER A 179 18.69 -22.88 -18.66
N GLY A 180 17.97 -21.80 -18.32
CA GLY A 180 18.16 -20.49 -18.93
C GLY A 180 17.60 -20.34 -20.34
N ASN A 181 16.77 -21.27 -20.81
CA ASN A 181 16.12 -21.13 -22.10
C ASN A 181 15.12 -19.98 -22.13
N VAL A 182 15.27 -19.13 -23.11
CA VAL A 182 14.44 -17.92 -23.28
C VAL A 182 13.26 -18.22 -24.18
N VAL A 183 12.07 -17.91 -23.71
CA VAL A 183 10.86 -17.86 -24.51
C VAL A 183 10.67 -16.41 -24.97
N SER A 184 10.94 -16.12 -26.22
CA SER A 184 10.76 -14.78 -26.78
C SER A 184 9.30 -14.60 -27.22
N VAL A 185 8.63 -13.65 -26.60
CA VAL A 185 7.22 -13.36 -26.88
C VAL A 185 7.00 -11.86 -26.80
N SER A 186 6.36 -11.28 -27.79
CA SER A 186 5.91 -9.89 -27.70
C SER A 186 4.46 -9.87 -27.23
N LYS A 187 4.21 -9.52 -25.98
CA LYS A 187 2.87 -9.36 -25.41
C LYS A 187 2.75 -8.01 -24.74
N ASN A 188 1.58 -7.40 -24.88
CA ASN A 188 1.31 -6.05 -24.42
C ASN A 188 0.30 -6.05 -23.28
N GLU A 189 0.43 -5.04 -22.39
CA GLU A 189 -0.55 -4.76 -21.35
C GLU A 189 -0.78 -5.93 -20.40
N ILE A 190 0.31 -6.49 -19.91
CA ILE A 190 0.32 -7.67 -19.04
C ILE A 190 0.31 -7.22 -17.58
N THR A 191 -0.60 -7.76 -16.79
CA THR A 191 -0.74 -7.52 -15.35
C THR A 191 -0.32 -8.70 -14.48
N GLY A 192 0.05 -9.83 -15.08
CA GLY A 192 0.52 -11.00 -14.35
C GLY A 192 1.12 -12.05 -15.25
N ILE A 193 1.99 -12.86 -14.69
CA ILE A 193 2.69 -13.96 -15.37
C ILE A 193 2.47 -15.25 -14.59
N LYS A 194 2.29 -16.35 -15.32
CA LYS A 194 2.20 -17.69 -14.75
C LYS A 194 3.08 -18.66 -15.50
N PHE A 195 3.95 -19.35 -14.77
CA PHE A 195 4.72 -20.48 -15.29
C PHE A 195 4.00 -21.78 -14.88
N GLU A 196 3.65 -22.59 -15.84
CA GLU A 196 3.04 -23.91 -15.63
C GLU A 196 4.00 -25.01 -16.03
N PHE A 197 4.10 -26.04 -15.18
CA PHE A 197 4.99 -27.16 -15.35
C PHE A 197 4.19 -28.47 -15.47
N GLU A 198 4.83 -29.52 -15.98
CA GLU A 198 4.20 -30.82 -16.09
C GLU A 198 4.02 -31.50 -14.72
N LYS A 199 2.94 -32.25 -14.59
CA LYS A 199 2.68 -33.07 -13.41
C LYS A 199 3.82 -34.05 -13.16
N GLY A 200 4.26 -34.12 -11.90
CA GLY A 200 5.35 -34.98 -11.49
C GLY A 200 6.73 -34.40 -11.78
N MET A 201 6.81 -33.10 -12.06
CA MET A 201 8.06 -32.37 -12.13
C MET A 201 8.88 -32.60 -10.85
N THR A 202 10.15 -32.92 -11.01
CA THR A 202 11.13 -33.07 -9.91
C THR A 202 12.23 -32.02 -9.96
N ALA A 203 12.23 -31.20 -11.02
CA ALA A 203 13.19 -30.12 -11.16
C ALA A 203 12.90 -29.03 -10.11
N LYS A 204 13.97 -28.37 -9.69
CA LYS A 204 13.90 -27.24 -8.76
C LYS A 204 14.08 -25.96 -9.55
N VAL A 205 13.15 -25.02 -9.42
CA VAL A 205 13.29 -23.68 -9.99
C VAL A 205 14.13 -22.82 -9.04
N ALA A 206 15.23 -22.28 -9.54
CA ALA A 206 16.06 -21.35 -8.80
C ALA A 206 15.60 -19.91 -9.02
N GLU A 207 15.42 -19.50 -10.30
CA GLU A 207 14.97 -18.16 -10.62
C GLU A 207 14.02 -18.16 -11.82
N VAL A 208 13.13 -17.19 -11.87
CA VAL A 208 12.37 -16.84 -13.06
C VAL A 208 12.69 -15.41 -13.45
N HIS A 209 12.76 -15.16 -14.75
CA HIS A 209 13.12 -13.85 -15.29
C HIS A 209 12.14 -13.44 -16.37
N PHE A 210 11.83 -12.16 -16.44
CA PHE A 210 11.14 -11.58 -17.57
C PHE A 210 11.46 -10.09 -17.72
N ASP A 211 11.68 -9.71 -18.98
CA ASP A 211 12.07 -8.36 -19.37
C ASP A 211 10.94 -7.64 -20.08
N GLY A 212 10.90 -6.33 -19.93
CA GLY A 212 9.92 -5.53 -20.61
C GLY A 212 10.02 -4.04 -20.31
N VAL A 213 9.00 -3.34 -20.73
CA VAL A 213 8.83 -1.90 -20.51
C VAL A 213 7.43 -1.62 -19.98
N ASP A 214 7.26 -0.50 -19.28
CA ASP A 214 5.93 -0.05 -18.90
C ASP A 214 5.02 0.01 -20.14
N ALA A 215 3.80 -0.46 -20.02
CA ALA A 215 2.81 -0.30 -21.08
C ALA A 215 2.40 1.18 -21.19
N LYS A 216 1.75 1.53 -22.30
CA LYS A 216 1.16 2.87 -22.43
C LYS A 216 0.09 3.06 -21.37
N VAL A 217 0.18 4.17 -20.64
CA VAL A 217 -0.84 4.54 -19.68
C VAL A 217 -2.11 4.95 -20.41
N LYS A 218 -3.22 4.32 -20.08
CA LYS A 218 -4.53 4.56 -20.70
C LYS A 218 -5.40 5.56 -19.94
N HIS A 219 -5.14 5.71 -18.65
CA HIS A 219 -5.92 6.55 -17.75
C HIS A 219 -5.00 7.53 -17.03
N HIS A 220 -5.49 8.76 -16.88
CA HIS A 220 -4.79 9.76 -16.10
C HIS A 220 -5.06 9.49 -14.62
N LYS A 221 -3.99 9.30 -13.85
CA LYS A 221 -4.09 9.14 -12.40
C LYS A 221 -3.93 10.47 -11.70
N ARG A 222 -4.65 10.64 -10.62
CA ARG A 222 -4.43 11.68 -9.62
C ARG A 222 -3.95 10.98 -8.36
N ILE A 223 -2.69 11.17 -8.05
CA ILE A 223 -2.02 10.53 -6.91
C ILE A 223 -1.93 11.54 -5.78
N LEU A 224 -2.43 11.17 -4.61
CA LEU A 224 -2.24 11.91 -3.38
C LEU A 224 -1.30 11.12 -2.47
N VAL A 225 -0.18 11.73 -2.09
CA VAL A 225 0.74 11.19 -1.09
C VAL A 225 0.51 11.91 0.23
N MET A 226 0.20 11.17 1.27
CA MET A 226 -0.03 11.69 2.62
C MET A 226 1.21 11.41 3.48
N ALA A 227 2.03 12.43 3.69
CA ALA A 227 3.27 12.36 4.44
C ALA A 227 3.09 13.02 5.81
N PRO A 228 3.38 12.33 6.92
CA PRO A 228 3.36 12.93 8.26
C PRO A 228 4.34 14.09 8.42
N HIS A 229 5.57 13.92 7.93
CA HIS A 229 6.64 14.90 7.98
C HIS A 229 7.25 15.12 6.59
N GLU A 230 8.04 16.16 6.49
CA GLU A 230 8.77 16.52 5.27
C GLU A 230 10.02 15.63 5.12
N ASP A 231 9.93 14.62 4.39
CA ASP A 231 10.85 13.57 3.91
C ASP A 231 10.12 12.22 3.69
N ASP A 232 9.09 11.94 4.46
CA ASP A 232 8.36 10.66 4.43
C ASP A 232 7.81 10.31 3.04
N GLU A 233 7.33 11.31 2.29
CA GLU A 233 6.84 11.10 0.92
C GLU A 233 7.95 10.58 0.00
N MET A 234 9.16 11.09 0.17
CA MET A 234 10.31 10.63 -0.61
C MET A 234 10.77 9.26 -0.14
N LEU A 235 10.72 8.99 1.17
CA LEU A 235 11.10 7.70 1.74
C LEU A 235 10.19 6.60 1.20
N MET A 236 8.87 6.77 1.28
CA MET A 236 7.92 5.72 0.92
C MET A 236 7.58 5.66 -0.57
N ALA A 237 7.45 6.80 -1.27
CA ALA A 237 6.82 6.88 -2.59
C ALA A 237 7.56 7.75 -3.63
N GLY A 238 8.84 8.04 -3.42
CA GLY A 238 9.63 8.86 -4.33
C GLY A 238 9.68 8.30 -5.75
N GLY A 239 9.80 6.99 -5.89
CA GLY A 239 9.78 6.29 -7.18
C GLY A 239 8.40 6.32 -7.85
N VAL A 240 7.34 6.09 -7.06
CA VAL A 240 5.94 6.21 -7.53
C VAL A 240 5.69 7.62 -8.08
N MET A 241 6.04 8.66 -7.31
CA MET A 241 5.82 10.05 -7.70
C MET A 241 6.58 10.41 -8.98
N ASN A 242 7.87 10.10 -9.05
CA ASN A 242 8.68 10.41 -10.24
C ASN A 242 8.16 9.69 -11.49
N ARG A 243 7.76 8.43 -11.38
CA ARG A 243 7.19 7.68 -12.49
C ARG A 243 5.83 8.26 -12.92
N ALA A 244 4.98 8.62 -11.98
CA ALA A 244 3.69 9.23 -12.27
C ALA A 244 3.85 10.54 -13.05
N VAL A 245 4.75 11.42 -12.61
CA VAL A 245 5.09 12.67 -13.32
C VAL A 245 5.59 12.36 -14.75
N ALA A 246 6.49 11.37 -14.90
CA ALA A 246 6.99 10.97 -16.21
C ALA A 246 5.91 10.40 -17.13
N ASN A 247 4.85 9.81 -16.57
CA ASN A 247 3.70 9.29 -17.31
C ASN A 247 2.66 10.38 -17.62
N GLY A 248 2.82 11.60 -17.08
CA GLY A 248 1.85 12.69 -17.23
C GLY A 248 0.68 12.63 -16.25
N ASP A 249 0.79 11.83 -15.20
CA ASP A 249 -0.17 11.81 -14.09
C ASP A 249 -0.02 13.05 -13.21
N GLU A 250 -1.07 13.38 -12.48
CA GLU A 250 -1.03 14.46 -11.49
C GLU A 250 -0.61 13.90 -10.14
N VAL A 251 0.39 14.53 -9.53
CA VAL A 251 0.90 14.14 -8.21
C VAL A 251 0.73 15.28 -7.24
N TYR A 252 0.09 15.02 -6.13
CA TYR A 252 -0.14 15.93 -5.02
C TYR A 252 0.44 15.34 -3.74
N VAL A 253 0.95 16.17 -2.86
CA VAL A 253 1.48 15.75 -1.56
C VAL A 253 0.88 16.61 -0.46
N VAL A 254 0.39 15.96 0.61
CA VAL A 254 -0.10 16.64 1.80
C VAL A 254 0.74 16.25 3.02
N TYR A 255 1.19 17.25 3.77
CA TYR A 255 2.00 17.10 4.98
C TYR A 255 1.17 17.44 6.20
N ALA A 256 1.17 16.54 7.20
CA ALA A 256 0.44 16.76 8.44
C ALA A 256 1.07 17.86 9.29
N THR A 257 2.37 17.75 9.52
CA THR A 257 3.13 18.63 10.40
C THR A 257 4.14 19.46 9.60
N ASN A 258 4.75 20.43 10.26
CA ASN A 258 5.87 21.20 9.70
C ASN A 258 7.25 20.67 10.13
N GLY A 259 7.31 19.48 10.74
CA GLY A 259 8.57 18.92 11.26
C GLY A 259 9.28 19.87 12.22
N ASP A 260 8.53 20.66 12.99
CA ASP A 260 9.03 21.78 13.79
C ASP A 260 9.46 21.39 15.21
N PHE A 261 9.84 20.13 15.43
CA PHE A 261 10.34 19.67 16.72
C PHE A 261 11.42 20.58 17.30
N ASN A 262 12.31 21.09 16.48
CA ASN A 262 13.38 22.01 16.84
C ASN A 262 12.98 23.49 16.73
N GLY A 263 11.69 23.80 16.63
CA GLY A 263 11.13 25.14 16.59
C GLY A 263 10.67 25.61 15.21
N VAL A 264 9.87 26.67 15.19
CA VAL A 264 9.22 27.21 13.98
C VAL A 264 10.21 27.54 12.85
N GLY A 265 11.39 28.05 13.20
CA GLY A 265 12.44 28.35 12.19
C GLY A 265 12.94 27.08 11.48
N HIS A 266 13.04 25.97 12.21
CA HIS A 266 13.40 24.67 11.67
C HIS A 266 12.30 24.17 10.72
N GLY A 267 11.03 24.23 11.13
CA GLY A 267 9.90 23.85 10.30
C GLY A 267 9.84 24.64 8.98
N LYS A 268 10.07 25.95 9.01
CA LYS A 268 10.16 26.76 7.79
C LYS A 268 11.31 26.34 6.86
N THR A 269 12.43 25.87 7.42
CA THR A 269 13.53 25.30 6.61
C THR A 269 13.09 23.99 5.96
N ARG A 270 12.45 23.09 6.71
CA ARG A 270 11.96 21.81 6.18
C ARG A 270 10.98 22.01 5.02
N ILE A 271 10.03 22.94 5.12
CA ILE A 271 9.15 23.31 4.01
C ILE A 271 9.95 23.71 2.76
N SER A 272 11.03 24.48 2.93
CA SER A 272 11.87 24.89 1.79
C SER A 272 12.64 23.70 1.19
N ASP A 273 13.19 22.85 2.03
CA ASP A 273 13.91 21.64 1.64
C ASP A 273 13.00 20.70 0.85
N THR A 274 11.77 20.50 1.33
CA THR A 274 10.74 19.70 0.68
C THR A 274 10.41 20.21 -0.74
N VAL A 275 10.21 21.50 -0.88
CA VAL A 275 9.94 22.09 -2.21
C VAL A 275 11.10 21.81 -3.17
N ASN A 276 12.35 21.91 -2.72
CA ASN A 276 13.52 21.61 -3.53
C ASN A 276 13.58 20.13 -3.89
N ALA A 277 13.33 19.23 -2.92
CA ALA A 277 13.35 17.79 -3.11
C ALA A 277 12.29 17.33 -4.14
N LEU A 278 11.06 17.80 -3.98
CA LEU A 278 9.95 17.44 -4.86
C LEU A 278 10.13 18.02 -6.27
N ASN A 279 10.60 19.26 -6.39
CA ASN A 279 10.94 19.83 -7.69
C ASN A 279 12.05 19.03 -8.40
N THR A 280 12.99 18.45 -7.66
CA THR A 280 14.05 17.59 -8.24
C THR A 280 13.48 16.37 -8.97
N ILE A 281 12.35 15.83 -8.50
CA ILE A 281 11.66 14.68 -9.13
C ILE A 281 10.48 15.09 -10.02
N GLY A 282 10.23 16.39 -10.19
CA GLY A 282 9.25 16.94 -11.13
C GLY A 282 7.86 17.22 -10.55
N VAL A 283 7.66 17.14 -9.24
CA VAL A 283 6.39 17.52 -8.59
C VAL A 283 6.40 19.03 -8.37
N PRO A 284 5.42 19.80 -8.91
CA PRO A 284 5.40 21.24 -8.83
C PRO A 284 4.99 21.75 -7.44
N THR A 285 5.50 22.92 -7.05
CA THR A 285 5.27 23.50 -5.73
C THR A 285 3.79 23.74 -5.41
N GLU A 286 2.98 24.07 -6.40
CA GLU A 286 1.54 24.29 -6.25
C GLU A 286 0.76 23.03 -5.87
N HIS A 287 1.32 21.85 -6.08
CA HIS A 287 0.76 20.56 -5.69
C HIS A 287 1.17 20.11 -4.28
N LEU A 288 1.90 20.94 -3.53
CA LEU A 288 2.32 20.64 -2.17
C LEU A 288 1.41 21.36 -1.17
N TYR A 289 0.78 20.61 -0.29
CA TYR A 289 -0.14 21.09 0.72
C TYR A 289 0.41 20.84 2.12
N PHE A 290 0.89 21.87 2.77
CA PHE A 290 1.33 21.82 4.16
C PHE A 290 0.12 22.14 5.06
N LEU A 291 -0.37 21.20 5.86
CA LEU A 291 -1.44 21.48 6.81
C LEU A 291 -0.97 22.39 7.93
N GLY A 292 0.33 22.39 8.22
CA GLY A 292 0.94 23.38 9.09
C GLY A 292 0.80 23.09 10.59
N TYR A 293 0.47 21.85 10.96
CA TYR A 293 0.37 21.44 12.36
C TYR A 293 1.76 21.17 12.95
N ALA A 294 1.82 21.04 14.28
CA ALA A 294 3.09 20.90 14.96
C ALA A 294 3.64 19.47 14.91
N ASP A 295 4.95 19.36 15.00
CA ASP A 295 5.67 18.15 15.33
C ASP A 295 6.20 18.24 16.78
N ASN A 296 5.67 17.39 17.67
CA ASN A 296 6.17 17.26 19.03
C ASN A 296 7.18 16.12 19.22
N GLY A 297 7.56 15.45 18.16
CA GLY A 297 8.23 14.17 18.13
C GLY A 297 7.21 13.06 18.10
N GLY A 298 7.50 11.90 18.56
CA GLY A 298 6.52 10.85 18.56
C GLY A 298 7.10 9.47 18.27
N MET A 299 8.42 9.35 18.37
CA MET A 299 9.12 8.09 18.15
C MET A 299 8.82 7.06 19.22
N GLY A 300 8.50 5.86 18.78
CA GLY A 300 8.07 4.70 19.50
C GLY A 300 8.99 4.14 20.55
N VAL A 301 8.38 3.30 21.27
CA VAL A 301 9.05 2.46 22.25
C VAL A 301 9.99 1.52 21.50
N GLY A 302 11.04 1.17 22.00
CA GLY A 302 12.05 0.30 21.42
C GLY A 302 13.38 0.75 21.97
N ALA A 303 14.37 0.78 21.16
CA ALA A 303 15.66 1.34 21.55
C ALA A 303 15.55 2.74 22.16
N PHE A 304 14.51 3.43 21.84
CA PHE A 304 14.16 4.75 22.33
C PHE A 304 13.17 4.71 23.48
N THR A 305 13.29 3.91 24.40
CA THR A 305 12.58 3.61 25.65
C THR A 305 11.65 4.66 26.29
N THR A 306 11.34 5.74 25.67
CA THR A 306 10.44 6.75 26.19
C THR A 306 9.03 6.54 25.66
N ALA A 307 8.09 6.52 26.56
CA ALA A 307 6.69 6.46 26.20
C ALA A 307 6.34 7.60 25.24
N PHE A 308 5.72 7.27 24.14
CA PHE A 308 5.13 8.19 23.22
C PHE A 308 4.03 8.91 23.80
N THR A 309 4.27 9.94 24.46
CA THR A 309 3.22 10.77 25.05
C THR A 309 3.04 12.08 24.31
N ASP A 310 3.90 12.35 23.33
CA ASP A 310 3.98 13.69 22.75
C ASP A 310 3.74 13.79 21.25
N SER A 311 3.34 12.71 20.54
CA SER A 311 2.91 12.85 19.15
C SER A 311 1.76 13.84 19.04
N PHE A 312 1.94 14.86 18.23
CA PHE A 312 0.94 15.91 18.09
C PHE A 312 -0.30 15.41 17.34
N VAL A 313 -0.10 14.64 16.26
CA VAL A 313 -1.18 14.07 15.45
C VAL A 313 -1.98 13.05 16.28
N TYR A 314 -1.31 12.23 17.10
CA TYR A 314 -2.01 11.35 18.05
C TYR A 314 -2.88 12.14 19.03
N ASN A 315 -2.31 13.20 19.62
CA ASN A 315 -3.03 14.03 20.58
C ASN A 315 -4.25 14.73 19.94
N LEU A 316 -4.15 15.14 18.67
CA LEU A 316 -5.31 15.62 17.90
C LEU A 316 -6.35 14.51 17.75
N TYR A 317 -5.92 13.31 17.32
CA TYR A 317 -6.84 12.21 17.01
C TYR A 317 -7.70 11.79 18.19
N ILE A 318 -7.12 11.75 19.41
CA ILE A 318 -7.83 11.34 20.64
C ILE A 318 -8.53 12.51 21.37
N SER A 319 -8.39 13.73 20.88
CA SER A 319 -9.01 14.91 21.52
C SER A 319 -10.45 15.09 21.09
N GLU A 320 -11.23 15.80 21.91
CA GLU A 320 -12.52 16.34 21.48
C GLU A 320 -12.33 17.34 20.34
N ASP A 321 -13.28 17.40 19.42
CA ASP A 321 -13.19 18.13 18.16
C ASP A 321 -12.77 19.59 18.30
N ASP A 322 -13.36 20.31 19.26
CA ASP A 322 -13.11 21.74 19.49
C ASP A 322 -11.99 22.05 20.49
N LYS A 323 -11.33 21.03 21.03
CA LYS A 323 -10.29 21.21 22.02
C LYS A 323 -9.06 21.83 21.38
N LEU A 324 -8.72 23.07 21.82
CA LEU A 324 -7.49 23.73 21.39
C LEU A 324 -6.27 23.04 22.00
N LEU A 325 -5.34 22.62 21.16
CA LEU A 325 -4.05 22.09 21.55
C LEU A 325 -2.95 23.17 21.36
N SER A 326 -1.83 22.94 22.05
CA SER A 326 -0.62 23.75 21.89
C SER A 326 0.56 22.84 21.63
N SER A 327 1.40 23.23 20.68
CA SER A 327 2.66 22.54 20.43
C SER A 327 3.63 22.70 21.62
N ARG A 328 4.67 21.87 21.65
CA ARG A 328 5.79 22.02 22.58
C ARG A 328 6.47 23.40 22.48
N ASN A 329 6.38 24.05 21.33
CA ASN A 329 6.92 25.38 21.06
C ASN A 329 5.95 26.51 21.41
N GLY A 330 4.77 26.20 21.98
CA GLY A 330 3.75 27.18 22.38
C GLY A 330 2.91 27.74 21.24
N VAL A 331 2.98 27.14 20.03
CA VAL A 331 2.15 27.50 18.89
C VAL A 331 0.78 26.83 19.03
N THR A 332 -0.29 27.50 18.62
CA THR A 332 -1.68 27.05 18.75
C THR A 332 -2.47 27.14 17.45
N GLU A 333 -1.82 27.55 16.38
CA GLU A 333 -2.43 27.67 15.04
C GLU A 333 -1.46 27.23 13.96
N THR A 334 -1.99 26.85 12.80
CA THR A 334 -1.19 26.42 11.66
C THR A 334 -0.32 27.55 11.14
N TYR A 335 0.77 27.18 10.47
CA TYR A 335 1.62 28.14 9.77
C TYR A 335 2.34 27.45 8.61
N GLY A 336 2.75 28.22 7.64
CA GLY A 336 3.62 27.78 6.56
C GLY A 336 4.90 28.60 6.49
N ASN A 337 5.55 28.57 5.32
CA ASN A 337 6.65 29.46 5.00
C ASN A 337 6.14 30.49 3.97
N GLU A 338 5.88 31.68 4.43
CA GLU A 338 5.33 32.77 3.63
C GLU A 338 6.17 33.16 2.40
N ASN A 339 7.45 32.81 2.40
CA ASN A 339 8.36 33.08 1.28
C ASN A 339 8.41 31.93 0.24
N VAL A 340 7.84 30.75 0.57
CA VAL A 340 7.92 29.54 -0.26
C VAL A 340 6.51 29.00 -0.52
N ARG A 341 5.83 28.52 0.52
CA ARG A 341 4.48 27.98 0.49
C ARG A 341 3.82 28.17 1.84
N ASN A 342 2.66 28.81 1.87
CA ASN A 342 1.90 28.97 3.10
C ASN A 342 1.16 27.67 3.45
N ASP A 343 0.63 27.57 4.70
CA ASP A 343 -0.18 26.42 5.06
C ASP A 343 -1.49 26.36 4.27
N TYR A 344 -2.03 25.15 4.17
CA TYR A 344 -3.20 24.87 3.33
C TYR A 344 -4.44 25.68 3.76
N HIS A 345 -4.69 25.77 5.06
CA HIS A 345 -5.85 26.47 5.58
C HIS A 345 -5.80 27.95 5.20
N TYR A 346 -4.63 28.58 5.34
CA TYR A 346 -4.43 29.97 4.91
C TYR A 346 -4.59 30.15 3.39
N LEU A 347 -4.09 29.22 2.60
CA LEU A 347 -4.22 29.28 1.13
C LEU A 347 -5.67 29.22 0.66
N THR A 348 -6.54 28.55 1.41
CA THR A 348 -7.94 28.33 1.03
C THR A 348 -8.92 29.34 1.67
N THR A 349 -8.62 29.79 2.90
CA THR A 349 -9.53 30.65 3.67
C THR A 349 -9.01 32.08 3.90
N GLY A 350 -7.70 32.28 3.83
CA GLY A 350 -7.02 33.53 4.18
C GLY A 350 -6.69 33.70 5.66
N GLU A 351 -6.97 32.65 6.49
CA GLU A 351 -6.68 32.62 7.92
C GLU A 351 -5.95 31.31 8.27
N HIS A 352 -5.19 31.27 9.37
CA HIS A 352 -4.59 30.07 9.90
C HIS A 352 -5.60 29.30 10.74
N ALA A 353 -5.54 27.96 10.72
CA ALA A 353 -6.41 27.11 11.52
C ALA A 353 -5.91 26.99 12.96
N SER A 354 -6.80 27.11 13.93
CA SER A 354 -6.47 26.70 15.30
C SER A 354 -6.19 25.22 15.39
N TYR A 355 -5.27 24.81 16.24
CA TYR A 355 -4.89 23.41 16.44
C TYR A 355 -6.00 22.62 17.15
N THR A 356 -7.00 22.21 16.39
CA THR A 356 -8.11 21.36 16.84
C THR A 356 -8.25 20.14 15.95
N ARG A 357 -8.84 19.06 16.49
CA ARG A 357 -9.13 17.85 15.72
C ARG A 357 -10.07 18.15 14.53
N ALA A 358 -11.10 18.94 14.78
CA ALA A 358 -12.08 19.30 13.75
C ALA A 358 -11.43 20.00 12.55
N ASN A 359 -10.56 20.99 12.80
CA ASN A 359 -9.87 21.69 11.74
C ASN A 359 -8.91 20.75 10.97
N PHE A 360 -8.17 19.90 11.69
CA PHE A 360 -7.25 18.96 11.05
C PHE A 360 -8.00 18.01 10.09
N LEU A 361 -9.07 17.37 10.57
CA LEU A 361 -9.87 16.48 9.75
C LEU A 361 -10.53 17.21 8.58
N ALA A 362 -11.03 18.43 8.81
CA ALA A 362 -11.64 19.25 7.76
C ALA A 362 -10.62 19.60 6.66
N ASP A 363 -9.40 19.95 7.02
CA ASP A 363 -8.33 20.25 6.06
C ASP A 363 -7.93 19.01 5.26
N VAL A 364 -7.79 17.83 5.92
CA VAL A 364 -7.53 16.56 5.24
C VAL A 364 -8.64 16.22 4.23
N LYS A 365 -9.89 16.32 4.64
CA LYS A 365 -11.05 16.11 3.76
C LYS A 365 -11.04 17.09 2.58
N SER A 366 -10.83 18.37 2.85
CA SER A 366 -10.78 19.41 1.82
C SER A 366 -9.69 19.16 0.77
N VAL A 367 -8.50 18.71 1.20
CA VAL A 367 -7.43 18.29 0.27
C VAL A 367 -7.90 17.11 -0.59
N MET A 368 -8.45 16.05 0.03
CA MET A 368 -8.92 14.88 -0.71
C MET A 368 -10.02 15.22 -1.72
N GLU A 369 -10.99 16.04 -1.31
CA GLU A 369 -12.07 16.49 -2.21
C GLU A 369 -11.55 17.37 -3.36
N SER A 370 -10.58 18.23 -3.09
CA SER A 370 -10.01 19.11 -4.12
C SER A 370 -9.15 18.37 -5.14
N VAL A 371 -8.42 17.34 -4.69
CA VAL A 371 -7.58 16.48 -5.54
C VAL A 371 -8.43 15.43 -6.25
N ASP A 372 -9.46 14.89 -5.59
CA ASP A 372 -10.27 13.77 -6.06
C ASP A 372 -9.35 12.61 -6.53
N PRO A 373 -8.51 12.05 -5.64
CA PRO A 373 -7.45 11.12 -6.03
C PRO A 373 -8.01 9.78 -6.50
N THR A 374 -7.34 9.20 -7.49
CA THR A 374 -7.54 7.80 -7.88
C THR A 374 -6.77 6.85 -6.96
N ASP A 375 -5.61 7.29 -6.49
CA ASP A 375 -4.70 6.52 -5.64
C ASP A 375 -4.22 7.41 -4.47
N VAL A 376 -4.25 6.87 -3.25
CA VAL A 376 -3.76 7.52 -2.04
C VAL A 376 -2.65 6.68 -1.44
N TYR A 377 -1.45 7.22 -1.38
CA TYR A 377 -0.30 6.62 -0.70
C TYR A 377 -0.16 7.23 0.68
N MET A 378 -0.17 6.41 1.72
CA MET A 378 -0.10 6.89 3.09
C MET A 378 0.70 5.96 4.00
N THR A 379 1.12 6.47 5.14
CA THR A 379 1.75 5.66 6.18
C THR A 379 0.73 4.76 6.87
N SER A 380 1.17 3.56 7.23
CA SER A 380 0.31 2.55 7.84
C SER A 380 0.00 2.88 9.30
N ARG A 381 -1.19 2.47 9.76
CA ARG A 381 -1.54 2.44 11.19
C ARG A 381 -0.61 1.59 12.05
N TYR A 382 0.16 0.71 11.43
CA TYR A 382 1.16 -0.14 12.11
C TYR A 382 2.55 0.48 12.17
N ASP A 383 2.71 1.68 11.63
CA ASP A 383 3.97 2.41 11.76
C ASP A 383 4.26 2.73 13.23
N MET A 384 5.50 2.62 13.62
CA MET A 384 5.86 2.85 15.01
C MET A 384 5.86 4.34 15.38
N HIS A 385 6.00 5.23 14.42
CA HIS A 385 5.87 6.65 14.68
C HIS A 385 4.38 7.02 14.78
N TYR A 386 3.96 7.57 15.89
CA TYR A 386 2.54 7.83 16.12
C TYR A 386 1.96 8.91 15.21
N ASP A 387 2.74 9.90 14.79
CA ASP A 387 2.27 10.84 13.77
C ASP A 387 1.96 10.11 12.45
N HIS A 388 2.78 9.09 12.07
CA HIS A 388 2.54 8.26 10.90
C HIS A 388 1.26 7.43 11.04
N ALA A 389 1.17 6.68 12.12
CA ALA A 389 0.02 5.80 12.37
C ALA A 389 -1.30 6.59 12.40
N TYR A 390 -1.31 7.71 13.08
CA TYR A 390 -2.54 8.48 13.27
C TYR A 390 -2.87 9.40 12.10
N PHE A 391 -1.89 9.83 11.30
CA PHE A 391 -2.19 10.51 10.04
C PHE A 391 -2.81 9.54 9.01
N GLY A 392 -2.32 8.30 8.95
CA GLY A 392 -2.98 7.24 8.19
C GLY A 392 -4.43 7.01 8.65
N LEU A 393 -4.69 6.97 9.96
CA LEU A 393 -6.04 6.83 10.50
C LEU A 393 -6.95 8.03 10.17
N PHE A 394 -6.44 9.27 10.22
CA PHE A 394 -7.18 10.45 9.74
C PHE A 394 -7.49 10.36 8.25
N GLY A 395 -6.56 9.83 7.45
CA GLY A 395 -6.80 9.57 6.03
C GLY A 395 -7.95 8.59 5.79
N ILE A 396 -7.98 7.49 6.53
CA ILE A 396 -9.07 6.50 6.50
C ILE A 396 -10.41 7.14 6.93
N GLU A 397 -10.41 7.92 8.01
CA GLU A 397 -11.59 8.63 8.50
C GLU A 397 -12.11 9.63 7.45
N ALA A 398 -11.22 10.41 6.83
CA ALA A 398 -11.58 11.36 5.78
C ALA A 398 -12.18 10.67 4.55
N ILE A 399 -11.57 9.57 4.08
CA ILE A 399 -12.12 8.77 2.97
C ILE A 399 -13.54 8.30 3.30
N LYS A 400 -13.71 7.72 4.48
CA LYS A 400 -15.02 7.24 4.95
C LYS A 400 -16.06 8.36 4.99
N ASP A 401 -15.72 9.50 5.56
CA ASP A 401 -16.62 10.64 5.66
C ASP A 401 -17.03 11.18 4.29
N ILE A 402 -16.08 11.27 3.36
CA ILE A 402 -16.36 11.69 1.98
C ILE A 402 -17.27 10.67 1.28
N GLN A 403 -17.03 9.37 1.48
CA GLN A 403 -17.87 8.32 0.89
C GLN A 403 -19.31 8.33 1.39
N LEU A 404 -19.56 8.77 2.61
CA LEU A 404 -20.94 8.96 3.12
C LEU A 404 -21.70 10.05 2.35
N GLU A 405 -21.00 11.04 1.81
CA GLU A 405 -21.57 12.14 1.04
C GLU A 405 -21.50 11.91 -0.48
N ASN A 406 -20.44 11.21 -0.92
CA ASN A 406 -20.18 10.89 -2.33
C ASN A 406 -19.71 9.43 -2.47
N GLU A 407 -20.63 8.53 -2.77
CA GLU A 407 -20.36 7.10 -2.95
C GLU A 407 -19.39 6.78 -4.12
N LYS A 408 -19.14 7.75 -5.02
CA LYS A 408 -18.21 7.60 -6.13
C LYS A 408 -16.76 7.90 -5.75
N PHE A 409 -16.52 8.45 -4.59
CA PHE A 409 -15.18 8.69 -4.08
C PHE A 409 -14.58 7.36 -3.60
N GLN A 410 -13.82 6.71 -4.46
CA GLN A 410 -13.30 5.35 -4.23
C GLN A 410 -11.82 5.24 -4.61
N PRO A 411 -10.94 6.03 -3.97
CA PRO A 411 -9.51 5.92 -4.25
C PRO A 411 -8.99 4.54 -3.83
N THR A 412 -7.99 4.05 -4.54
CA THR A 412 -7.18 2.93 -4.06
C THR A 412 -6.21 3.44 -3.00
N VAL A 413 -6.15 2.78 -1.86
CA VAL A 413 -5.22 3.11 -0.77
C VAL A 413 -4.00 2.19 -0.81
N HIS A 414 -2.82 2.77 -0.67
CA HIS A 414 -1.52 2.09 -0.62
C HIS A 414 -0.82 2.45 0.70
N GLU A 415 -0.81 1.52 1.65
CA GLU A 415 -0.18 1.72 2.96
C GLU A 415 1.30 1.33 2.93
N ALA A 416 2.17 2.16 3.50
CA ALA A 416 3.59 1.90 3.68
C ALA A 416 4.00 1.97 5.15
N ILE A 417 5.01 1.20 5.55
CA ILE A 417 5.66 1.29 6.85
C ILE A 417 7.04 1.93 6.65
N ILE A 418 7.29 3.04 7.34
CA ILE A 418 8.58 3.73 7.33
C ILE A 418 9.37 3.40 8.59
N HIS A 419 8.77 3.51 9.77
CA HIS A 419 9.39 3.16 11.04
C HIS A 419 8.83 1.86 11.57
N SER A 420 9.68 0.90 11.89
CA SER A 420 9.26 -0.38 12.44
C SER A 420 10.02 -0.72 13.73
N HIS A 421 9.27 -1.16 14.72
CA HIS A 421 9.79 -1.76 15.95
C HIS A 421 9.64 -3.29 15.99
N MET A 422 9.21 -3.87 14.88
CA MET A 422 8.91 -5.31 14.82
C MET A 422 10.16 -6.16 14.80
N THR A 423 11.25 -5.64 14.22
CA THR A 423 12.50 -6.35 14.09
C THR A 423 13.52 -5.87 15.11
N ASP A 424 14.49 -5.21 14.66
CA ASP A 424 15.51 -4.54 15.40
C ASP A 424 15.47 -3.02 15.10
N GLU A 425 16.43 -2.31 15.58
CA GLU A 425 16.50 -0.86 15.55
C GLU A 425 16.66 -0.27 14.14
N VAL A 426 16.79 -1.10 13.11
CA VAL A 426 17.14 -0.66 11.77
C VAL A 426 16.20 -1.22 10.72
N TYR A 427 15.35 -0.37 10.20
CA TYR A 427 14.55 -0.61 9.02
C TYR A 427 14.64 0.62 8.10
N PRO A 428 14.98 0.45 6.83
CA PRO A 428 15.13 -0.79 6.06
C PRO A 428 16.32 -1.64 6.51
N LYS A 429 16.03 -2.93 6.75
CA LYS A 429 17.01 -3.90 7.24
C LYS A 429 18.13 -4.10 6.22
N ASP A 430 19.31 -4.45 6.67
CA ASP A 430 20.55 -4.81 5.97
C ASP A 430 21.23 -3.72 5.12
N GLN A 431 20.60 -2.63 5.02
CA GLN A 431 21.19 -1.47 4.36
C GLN A 431 21.97 -0.63 5.35
N GLY A 432 21.87 -1.02 6.59
CA GLY A 432 22.30 -0.30 7.74
C GLY A 432 23.74 -0.49 8.10
N ASN A 433 24.59 -0.71 7.17
CA ASN A 433 25.95 -0.40 7.50
C ASN A 433 26.09 1.13 7.49
N TYR A 434 25.65 1.76 8.56
CA TYR A 434 25.68 3.21 8.76
C TYR A 434 27.06 3.86 8.57
N GLY A 435 28.09 3.08 8.37
CA GLY A 435 29.44 3.55 8.09
C GLY A 435 29.86 3.41 6.63
N TRP A 436 29.00 2.93 5.74
CA TRP A 436 29.36 2.73 4.34
C TRP A 436 29.44 4.05 3.57
N ASN A 437 30.27 4.03 2.55
CA ASN A 437 30.49 5.19 1.70
C ASN A 437 29.52 5.13 0.51
N HIS A 438 28.40 5.82 0.61
CA HIS A 438 27.36 5.90 -0.41
C HIS A 438 27.91 6.25 -1.81
N GLU A 439 28.95 7.07 -1.88
CA GLU A 439 29.51 7.48 -3.16
C GLU A 439 30.19 6.32 -3.90
N LEU A 440 30.61 5.29 -3.18
CA LEU A 440 31.29 4.12 -3.73
C LEU A 440 30.34 2.92 -3.90
N ASP A 441 29.18 2.96 -3.30
CA ASP A 441 28.23 1.87 -3.41
C ASP A 441 27.54 1.88 -4.77
N THR A 442 27.56 0.74 -5.42
CA THR A 442 26.96 0.53 -6.74
C THR A 442 25.72 -0.36 -6.70
N TYR A 443 25.39 -0.92 -5.54
CA TYR A 443 24.29 -1.84 -5.37
C TYR A 443 23.21 -1.26 -4.47
N LEU A 444 22.03 -1.14 -5.01
CA LEU A 444 20.81 -0.76 -4.29
C LEU A 444 19.99 -2.02 -4.05
N GLY A 445 19.88 -2.47 -2.82
CA GLY A 445 19.05 -3.61 -2.47
C GLY A 445 17.56 -3.35 -2.73
N ALA A 446 16.78 -4.42 -2.72
CA ALA A 446 15.34 -4.35 -2.60
C ALA A 446 14.91 -4.26 -1.12
N TRP A 447 13.68 -3.83 -0.87
CA TRP A 447 13.04 -4.01 0.41
C TRP A 447 12.96 -5.50 0.73
N GLN A 448 13.22 -5.85 1.97
CA GLN A 448 13.18 -7.22 2.46
C GLN A 448 12.01 -7.43 3.41
N HIS A 449 11.62 -8.68 3.58
CA HIS A 449 10.59 -9.06 4.54
C HIS A 449 10.89 -8.50 5.94
N LEU A 450 9.90 -7.83 6.50
CA LEU A 450 9.97 -7.29 7.84
C LEU A 450 9.65 -8.40 8.84
N ASP A 451 10.65 -8.86 9.59
CA ASP A 451 10.48 -9.93 10.58
C ASP A 451 9.38 -9.60 11.59
N GLY A 452 8.43 -10.49 11.76
CA GLY A 452 7.30 -10.29 12.65
C GLY A 452 6.15 -9.47 12.06
N LEU A 453 6.16 -9.21 10.77
CA LEU A 453 5.09 -8.46 10.10
C LEU A 453 3.73 -9.15 10.32
N GLU A 454 3.61 -10.42 9.97
CA GLU A 454 2.37 -11.19 10.06
C GLU A 454 1.94 -11.50 11.50
N GLU A 455 2.90 -11.53 12.45
CA GLU A 455 2.60 -11.80 13.86
C GLU A 455 2.12 -10.55 14.61
N LYS A 456 2.49 -9.36 14.14
CA LYS A 456 2.24 -8.10 14.86
C LYS A 456 1.32 -7.14 14.11
N THR A 457 1.03 -7.45 12.87
CA THR A 457 0.10 -6.69 12.02
C THR A 457 -0.86 -7.64 11.33
N MET A 458 -1.81 -7.09 10.60
CA MET A 458 -2.66 -7.86 9.69
C MET A 458 -2.09 -7.89 8.25
N LEU A 459 -0.92 -7.29 8.03
CA LEU A 459 -0.27 -7.25 6.72
C LEU A 459 0.46 -8.56 6.45
N ASN A 460 0.49 -8.97 5.19
CA ASN A 460 1.14 -10.19 4.75
C ASN A 460 2.16 -9.86 3.66
N TRP A 461 3.41 -10.25 3.86
CA TRP A 461 4.48 -9.99 2.90
C TRP A 461 4.20 -10.55 1.51
N SER A 462 3.53 -11.71 1.42
CA SER A 462 3.16 -12.33 0.15
C SER A 462 2.08 -11.55 -0.63
N GLU A 463 1.39 -10.63 0.02
CA GLU A 463 0.34 -9.80 -0.57
C GLU A 463 0.79 -8.37 -0.85
N ARG A 464 2.08 -8.08 -0.60
CA ARG A 464 2.62 -6.75 -0.87
C ARG A 464 2.50 -6.36 -2.34
N GLU A 465 2.26 -5.11 -2.58
CA GLU A 465 2.50 -4.46 -3.86
C GLU A 465 3.98 -4.09 -3.93
N ASN A 466 4.69 -4.65 -4.91
CA ASN A 466 6.13 -4.40 -5.10
C ASN A 466 6.34 -3.51 -6.34
N VAL A 467 6.55 -2.22 -6.11
CA VAL A 467 6.66 -1.21 -7.15
C VAL A 467 8.13 -0.95 -7.45
N LEU A 468 8.59 -1.32 -8.65
CA LEU A 468 9.95 -1.03 -9.08
C LEU A 468 10.12 0.49 -9.28
N THR A 469 11.17 1.06 -8.70
CA THR A 469 11.49 2.47 -8.90
C THR A 469 11.97 2.74 -10.33
N PRO A 470 11.89 3.97 -10.85
CA PRO A 470 12.42 4.32 -12.17
C PRO A 470 13.92 4.06 -12.30
N TYR A 471 14.39 3.82 -13.51
CA TYR A 471 15.81 3.55 -13.78
C TYR A 471 16.75 4.60 -13.18
N SER A 472 16.40 5.88 -13.27
CA SER A 472 17.16 6.98 -12.68
C SER A 472 17.33 6.89 -11.16
N MET A 473 16.46 6.16 -10.48
CA MET A 473 16.50 5.91 -9.04
C MET A 473 17.08 4.54 -8.67
N ARG A 474 17.47 3.73 -9.66
CA ARG A 474 18.10 2.42 -9.48
C ARG A 474 19.58 2.40 -9.82
N GLN A 475 20.11 3.50 -10.32
CA GLN A 475 21.53 3.61 -10.64
C GLN A 475 22.38 3.74 -9.39
N GLY A 476 23.49 3.02 -9.36
CA GLY A 476 24.62 3.28 -8.47
C GLY A 476 25.79 3.87 -9.27
N PRO A 477 26.77 4.52 -8.65
CA PRO A 477 26.83 4.91 -7.24
C PRO A 477 25.73 5.89 -6.83
N PHE A 478 25.43 5.96 -5.54
CA PHE A 478 24.35 6.80 -4.99
C PHE A 478 24.33 8.24 -5.49
N LYS A 479 25.49 8.88 -5.65
CA LYS A 479 25.58 10.27 -6.14
C LYS A 479 24.96 10.53 -7.52
N TYR A 480 24.67 9.49 -8.28
CA TYR A 480 24.00 9.56 -9.57
C TYR A 480 22.53 9.12 -9.49
N ASN A 481 22.12 8.59 -8.34
CA ASN A 481 20.76 8.14 -8.09
C ASN A 481 19.84 9.35 -7.87
N LEU A 482 18.76 9.43 -8.64
CA LEU A 482 17.83 10.57 -8.55
C LEU A 482 17.12 10.65 -7.19
N LYS A 483 16.78 9.49 -6.57
CA LYS A 483 16.15 9.46 -5.24
C LYS A 483 17.12 9.98 -4.17
N ASP A 484 18.38 9.52 -4.17
CA ASP A 484 19.38 10.03 -3.24
C ASP A 484 19.66 11.52 -3.47
N LYS A 485 19.66 11.98 -4.74
CA LYS A 485 19.80 13.40 -5.04
C LYS A 485 18.66 14.23 -4.44
N ALA A 486 17.43 13.77 -4.54
CA ALA A 486 16.29 14.43 -3.94
C ALA A 486 16.33 14.39 -2.40
N LEU A 487 16.71 13.24 -1.82
CA LEU A 487 16.87 13.08 -0.37
C LEU A 487 17.90 14.04 0.22
N ARG A 488 18.96 14.40 -0.53
CA ARG A 488 19.98 15.37 -0.08
C ARG A 488 19.45 16.80 0.03
N GLU A 489 18.33 17.12 -0.59
CA GLU A 489 17.71 18.44 -0.45
C GLU A 489 17.09 18.64 0.94
N TYR A 490 16.78 17.57 1.70
CA TYR A 490 16.35 17.65 3.10
C TYR A 490 17.57 17.90 4.00
N THR A 491 18.09 19.12 3.95
CA THR A 491 19.39 19.47 4.54
C THR A 491 19.45 19.30 6.05
N THR A 492 18.31 19.34 6.72
CA THR A 492 18.18 19.15 8.18
C THR A 492 18.08 17.70 8.60
N GLU A 493 17.66 16.80 7.67
CA GLU A 493 17.32 15.40 8.00
C GLU A 493 18.22 14.39 7.29
N TYR A 494 19.00 14.78 6.28
CA TYR A 494 19.80 13.85 5.50
C TYR A 494 20.94 13.21 6.29
N TYR A 495 20.90 11.90 6.42
CA TYR A 495 21.96 11.06 6.98
C TYR A 495 21.85 9.61 6.46
N ASN A 496 22.73 8.71 6.92
CA ASN A 496 22.82 7.36 6.37
C ASN A 496 21.52 6.56 6.39
N TRP A 497 20.68 6.71 7.42
CA TRP A 497 19.39 6.03 7.50
C TRP A 497 18.45 6.52 6.40
N ILE A 498 18.31 7.83 6.22
CA ILE A 498 17.52 8.43 5.13
C ILE A 498 17.99 7.92 3.76
N ALA A 499 19.32 7.93 3.52
CA ALA A 499 19.89 7.42 2.27
C ALA A 499 19.59 5.92 2.03
N SER A 500 19.41 5.12 3.08
CA SER A 500 19.09 3.70 2.97
C SER A 500 17.74 3.39 2.31
N PHE A 501 16.86 4.39 2.20
CA PHE A 501 15.59 4.30 1.48
C PHE A 501 15.74 4.39 -0.05
N SER A 502 16.94 4.63 -0.56
CA SER A 502 17.22 4.53 -2.00
C SER A 502 17.27 3.06 -2.43
N LYS A 503 16.10 2.45 -2.55
CA LYS A 503 15.91 1.04 -2.94
C LYS A 503 15.56 0.92 -4.41
N VAL A 504 15.69 -0.29 -4.96
CA VAL A 504 15.25 -0.59 -6.34
C VAL A 504 13.73 -0.71 -6.45
N ASN A 505 13.03 -0.85 -5.33
CA ASN A 505 11.58 -0.97 -5.24
C ASN A 505 11.03 -0.14 -4.06
N GLU A 506 9.72 0.02 -4.06
CA GLU A 506 8.91 0.54 -2.95
C GLU A 506 7.83 -0.49 -2.64
N VAL A 507 7.47 -0.66 -1.37
CA VAL A 507 6.56 -1.71 -0.91
C VAL A 507 5.35 -1.10 -0.26
N PHE A 508 4.17 -1.53 -0.71
CA PHE A 508 2.89 -1.09 -0.19
C PHE A 508 1.97 -2.28 0.08
N TYR A 509 0.93 -2.01 0.85
CA TYR A 509 -0.20 -2.91 1.06
C TYR A 509 -1.45 -2.22 0.55
N LYS A 510 -2.05 -2.83 -0.48
CA LYS A 510 -3.11 -2.21 -1.28
C LYS A 510 -4.50 -2.53 -0.71
N HIS A 511 -5.35 -1.51 -0.60
CA HIS A 511 -6.74 -1.63 -0.19
C HIS A 511 -7.64 -0.93 -1.21
N GLU A 512 -8.58 -1.69 -1.78
CA GLU A 512 -9.61 -1.16 -2.66
C GLU A 512 -10.75 -0.58 -1.81
N THR A 513 -11.06 0.70 -1.98
CA THR A 513 -12.12 1.37 -1.21
C THR A 513 -13.51 1.27 -1.85
N ASN A 514 -13.65 0.52 -2.95
CA ASN A 514 -14.93 0.21 -3.59
C ASN A 514 -15.78 -0.82 -2.85
N SER A 515 -15.27 -1.40 -1.77
CA SER A 515 -16.06 -2.22 -0.87
C SER A 515 -16.86 -1.33 0.07
N ILE A 516 -18.18 -1.39 0.02
CA ILE A 516 -19.05 -0.64 0.94
C ILE A 516 -18.93 -1.11 2.40
N GLY A 517 -18.27 -2.23 2.64
CA GLY A 517 -17.95 -2.70 3.99
C GLY A 517 -16.60 -2.21 4.51
N LEU A 518 -15.73 -1.71 3.62
CA LEU A 518 -14.41 -1.25 4.01
C LEU A 518 -14.53 0.03 4.85
N PHE A 519 -13.85 0.04 6.00
CA PHE A 519 -13.89 1.14 6.98
C PHE A 519 -15.30 1.52 7.47
N ALA A 520 -16.30 0.64 7.28
CA ALA A 520 -17.66 0.90 7.73
C ALA A 520 -17.74 0.91 9.28
N ASP A 521 -18.69 1.68 9.82
CA ASP A 521 -19.02 1.58 11.23
C ASP A 521 -19.69 0.25 11.52
N ILE A 522 -19.03 -0.56 12.32
CA ILE A 522 -19.52 -1.88 12.70
C ILE A 522 -19.65 -1.98 14.22
N THR A 523 -20.71 -2.62 14.66
CA THR A 523 -20.88 -2.95 16.07
C THR A 523 -21.13 -4.44 16.24
N ALA A 524 -20.49 -5.05 17.21
CA ALA A 524 -20.76 -6.42 17.61
C ALA A 524 -21.61 -6.45 18.89
N SER A 525 -22.36 -7.55 19.09
CA SER A 525 -23.08 -7.79 20.34
C SER A 525 -22.14 -8.04 21.52
N SER A 526 -20.93 -8.47 21.25
CA SER A 526 -19.83 -8.65 22.20
C SER A 526 -18.49 -8.62 21.46
N GLU A 527 -17.48 -8.10 22.09
CA GLU A 527 -16.11 -8.03 21.59
C GLU A 527 -15.13 -8.49 22.66
N ASN A 528 -14.00 -9.03 22.26
CA ASN A 528 -12.92 -9.39 23.15
C ASN A 528 -11.66 -8.56 22.82
N SER A 529 -11.66 -7.32 23.22
CA SER A 529 -10.57 -6.37 22.99
C SER A 529 -9.48 -6.38 24.08
N SER A 530 -9.65 -7.18 25.16
CA SER A 530 -8.81 -7.09 26.35
C SER A 530 -8.08 -8.37 26.77
N ASP A 531 -8.23 -9.48 26.02
CA ASP A 531 -7.54 -10.73 26.36
C ASP A 531 -6.14 -10.73 25.74
N SER A 532 -5.11 -10.60 26.58
CA SER A 532 -3.70 -10.63 26.16
C SER A 532 -3.24 -11.94 25.51
N ARG A 533 -4.09 -12.95 25.44
CA ARG A 533 -3.82 -14.23 24.78
C ARG A 533 -4.28 -14.24 23.31
N TRP A 534 -5.07 -13.26 22.92
CA TRP A 534 -5.61 -13.11 21.59
C TRP A 534 -5.41 -11.67 21.15
N ASP A 535 -4.98 -11.48 19.94
CA ASP A 535 -4.93 -10.16 19.36
C ASP A 535 -6.29 -9.47 19.47
N ASP A 536 -6.30 -8.15 19.35
CA ASP A 536 -7.53 -7.35 19.39
C ASP A 536 -8.59 -7.95 18.44
N GLN A 537 -9.71 -8.40 18.99
CA GLN A 537 -10.82 -9.00 18.28
C GLN A 537 -12.02 -8.04 18.23
N SER A 538 -11.75 -6.77 18.02
CA SER A 538 -12.79 -5.76 17.82
C SER A 538 -13.54 -5.97 16.50
N ALA A 539 -14.80 -5.55 16.48
CA ALA A 539 -15.66 -5.70 15.28
C ALA A 539 -15.08 -4.97 14.06
N VAL A 540 -14.36 -3.88 14.27
CA VAL A 540 -13.77 -3.08 13.19
C VAL A 540 -12.83 -3.89 12.29
N LYS A 541 -12.17 -4.92 12.83
CA LYS A 541 -11.30 -5.80 12.05
C LYS A 541 -12.02 -6.64 10.98
N ALA A 542 -13.33 -6.73 11.04
CA ALA A 542 -14.10 -7.40 10.01
C ALA A 542 -14.35 -6.54 8.75
N VAL A 543 -13.97 -5.29 8.78
CA VAL A 543 -14.20 -4.31 7.71
C VAL A 543 -12.99 -3.38 7.47
N ASP A 544 -11.83 -3.74 7.99
CA ASP A 544 -10.62 -2.92 7.85
C ASP A 544 -9.83 -3.20 6.55
N GLY A 545 -10.30 -4.14 5.75
CA GLY A 545 -9.70 -4.51 4.47
C GLY A 545 -8.48 -5.42 4.58
N ILE A 546 -8.21 -5.94 5.77
CA ILE A 546 -7.05 -6.78 6.06
C ILE A 546 -7.56 -8.18 6.43
N ALA A 547 -7.12 -9.21 5.71
CA ALA A 547 -7.61 -10.58 5.83
C ALA A 547 -6.95 -11.36 6.98
#